data_6fbed57caef619a4c102478939e5979e
#
_entry.id   6fbed57caef619a4c102478939e5979e
#
_cell.length_a   1.000
_cell.length_b   1.000
_cell.length_c   1.000
_cell.angle_alpha   90.00
_cell.angle_beta   90.00
_cell.angle_gamma   90.00
#
_symmetry.space_group_name_H-M   'P 1'
#
loop_
_entity.id
_entity.type
_entity.pdbx_description
1 polymer ?
#
loop_
_entity_poly.entity_id
_entity_poly.type
_entity_poly.pdbx_seq_one_letter_code
_entity_poly.pdbx_strand_id
1 'polypeptide(L)'
;GLTKTEAIKKVLEDMGWEMKVSFGDETADLPNLMEANVDAVIEKAFAKKESGDYTVETDGLDDAVQVEVKALAAKWDVEPKNGSISTYDKASDKFTFAGAQTGKKIDQEKLTSDILSAMKAGEYNKTITATADEVQPEITEAQARENFKRIGTYTTKTTTNKDRNENIRLACAAINGTIIKPGEEFSFNKMTGNRTTEKGYKPAGA
;
A
#
# COMPACT_ATOMS: atom_id res chain seq x y z
N GLY A 1 -16.28 -9.83 -49.35
CA GLY A 1 -15.26 -9.14 -48.55
C GLY A 1 -15.70 -9.12 -47.09
N LEU A 2 -14.75 -8.91 -46.19
CA LEU A 2 -15.03 -8.77 -44.75
C LEU A 2 -15.81 -7.47 -44.48
N THR A 3 -16.66 -7.47 -43.51
CA THR A 3 -17.20 -6.24 -42.91
C THR A 3 -16.09 -5.53 -42.11
N LYS A 4 -16.28 -4.24 -41.80
CA LYS A 4 -15.34 -3.47 -40.97
C LYS A 4 -15.06 -4.17 -39.62
N THR A 5 -16.11 -4.62 -38.94
CA THR A 5 -16.00 -5.31 -37.64
C THR A 5 -15.21 -6.62 -37.75
N GLU A 6 -15.46 -7.41 -38.81
CA GLU A 6 -14.70 -8.64 -39.04
C GLU A 6 -13.24 -8.37 -39.37
N ALA A 7 -12.94 -7.29 -40.07
CA ALA A 7 -11.56 -6.88 -40.37
C ALA A 7 -10.81 -6.46 -39.13
N ILE A 8 -11.42 -5.64 -38.26
CA ILE A 8 -10.82 -5.26 -36.94
C ILE A 8 -10.54 -6.49 -36.13
N LYS A 9 -11.54 -7.36 -35.96
CA LYS A 9 -11.38 -8.59 -35.18
C LYS A 9 -10.24 -9.45 -35.69
N LYS A 10 -10.18 -9.65 -37.02
CA LYS A 10 -9.12 -10.43 -37.64
C LYS A 10 -7.73 -9.84 -37.38
N VAL A 11 -7.56 -8.53 -37.55
CA VAL A 11 -6.25 -7.86 -37.30
C VAL A 11 -5.84 -8.02 -35.86
N LEU A 12 -6.77 -7.84 -34.90
CA LEU A 12 -6.47 -8.01 -33.46
C LEU A 12 -6.10 -9.47 -33.11
N GLU A 13 -6.78 -10.45 -33.73
CA GLU A 13 -6.45 -11.88 -33.57
C GLU A 13 -5.08 -12.20 -34.18
N ASP A 14 -4.81 -11.75 -35.40
CA ASP A 14 -3.54 -11.98 -36.11
C ASP A 14 -2.36 -11.30 -35.43
N MET A 15 -2.59 -10.23 -34.65
CA MET A 15 -1.59 -9.53 -33.84
C MET A 15 -1.07 -10.41 -32.69
N GLY A 16 -1.88 -11.34 -32.19
CA GLY A 16 -1.48 -12.28 -31.15
C GLY A 16 -1.12 -11.62 -29.83
N TRP A 17 -1.93 -10.66 -29.36
CA TRP A 17 -1.68 -9.93 -28.14
C TRP A 17 -1.79 -10.83 -26.90
N GLU A 18 -0.67 -11.04 -26.22
CA GLU A 18 -0.53 -11.76 -24.95
C GLU A 18 0.48 -11.08 -24.03
N MET A 19 0.60 -9.76 -24.14
CA MET A 19 1.57 -8.99 -23.37
C MET A 19 1.25 -9.03 -21.89
N LYS A 20 2.29 -9.23 -21.08
CA LYS A 20 2.20 -9.34 -19.60
C LYS A 20 3.25 -8.47 -18.94
N VAL A 21 2.98 -8.09 -17.70
CA VAL A 21 3.97 -7.48 -16.83
C VAL A 21 4.16 -8.39 -15.62
N SER A 22 5.41 -8.67 -15.25
CA SER A 22 5.78 -9.43 -14.06
C SER A 22 6.51 -8.55 -13.04
N PHE A 23 6.24 -8.81 -11.76
CA PHE A 23 6.97 -8.19 -10.65
C PHE A 23 7.12 -9.22 -9.52
N GLY A 24 8.35 -9.62 -9.20
CA GLY A 24 8.59 -10.75 -8.30
C GLY A 24 7.93 -12.02 -8.82
N ASP A 25 7.10 -12.64 -8.00
CA ASP A 25 6.35 -13.85 -8.35
C ASP A 25 4.96 -13.56 -8.95
N GLU A 26 4.58 -12.29 -9.05
CA GLU A 26 3.31 -11.88 -9.61
C GLU A 26 3.41 -11.57 -11.10
N THR A 27 2.31 -11.83 -11.80
CA THR A 27 2.16 -11.49 -13.23
C THR A 27 0.77 -10.90 -13.45
N ALA A 28 0.69 -9.91 -14.32
CA ALA A 28 -0.56 -9.29 -14.74
C ALA A 28 -0.61 -9.21 -16.27
N ASP A 29 -1.77 -9.52 -16.82
CA ASP A 29 -2.03 -9.34 -18.27
C ASP A 29 -2.24 -7.85 -18.56
N LEU A 30 -1.70 -7.36 -19.68
CA LEU A 30 -2.02 -6.05 -20.21
C LEU A 30 -3.16 -6.17 -21.23
N PRO A 31 -4.17 -5.30 -21.16
CA PRO A 31 -5.19 -5.25 -22.21
C PRO A 31 -4.55 -4.89 -23.56
N ASN A 32 -5.22 -5.25 -24.67
CA ASN A 32 -4.73 -4.86 -25.98
C ASN A 32 -4.86 -3.34 -26.19
N LEU A 33 -3.75 -2.63 -26.04
CA LEU A 33 -3.70 -1.17 -26.16
C LEU A 33 -3.70 -0.68 -27.61
N MET A 34 -3.58 -1.59 -28.58
CA MET A 34 -3.58 -1.25 -30.03
C MET A 34 -4.98 -1.16 -30.65
N GLU A 35 -6.03 -1.55 -29.92
CA GLU A 35 -7.38 -1.69 -30.45
C GLU A 35 -7.89 -0.41 -31.13
N ALA A 36 -7.71 0.74 -30.47
CA ALA A 36 -8.14 2.04 -31.03
C ALA A 36 -7.37 2.42 -32.32
N ASN A 37 -6.06 2.11 -32.35
CA ASN A 37 -5.24 2.40 -33.53
C ASN A 37 -5.58 1.45 -34.71
N VAL A 38 -5.87 0.18 -34.42
CA VAL A 38 -6.38 -0.77 -35.42
C VAL A 38 -7.72 -0.28 -36.00
N ASP A 39 -8.65 0.13 -35.14
CA ASP A 39 -9.95 0.66 -35.59
C ASP A 39 -9.78 1.86 -36.51
N ALA A 40 -8.94 2.83 -36.14
CA ALA A 40 -8.67 4.02 -36.90
C ALA A 40 -8.05 3.71 -38.28
N VAL A 41 -7.14 2.73 -38.36
CA VAL A 41 -6.54 2.31 -39.64
C VAL A 41 -7.56 1.62 -40.54
N ILE A 42 -8.35 0.70 -39.98
CA ILE A 42 -9.41 0.00 -40.74
C ILE A 42 -10.47 0.98 -41.20
N GLU A 43 -10.86 1.99 -40.43
CA GLU A 43 -11.77 3.05 -40.88
C GLU A 43 -11.24 3.78 -42.09
N LYS A 44 -9.97 4.19 -42.06
CA LYS A 44 -9.33 4.87 -43.20
C LYS A 44 -9.28 3.98 -44.44
N ALA A 45 -8.96 2.69 -44.28
CA ALA A 45 -8.90 1.73 -45.39
C ALA A 45 -10.29 1.55 -46.04
N PHE A 46 -11.33 1.37 -45.25
CA PHE A 46 -12.70 1.21 -45.76
C PHE A 46 -13.23 2.50 -46.39
N ALA A 47 -12.87 3.67 -45.89
CA ALA A 47 -13.27 4.96 -46.47
C ALA A 47 -12.64 5.18 -47.84
N LYS A 48 -11.37 4.82 -48.02
CA LYS A 48 -10.66 4.97 -49.30
C LYS A 48 -11.14 3.99 -50.38
N LYS A 49 -11.66 2.83 -49.97
CA LYS A 49 -12.06 1.72 -50.88
C LYS A 49 -10.92 1.26 -51.82
N GLU A 50 -9.70 1.41 -51.38
CA GLU A 50 -8.48 1.02 -52.11
C GLU A 50 -7.84 -0.19 -51.42
N SER A 51 -7.37 -1.13 -52.21
CA SER A 51 -6.53 -2.22 -51.74
C SER A 51 -5.11 -1.71 -51.54
N GLY A 52 -4.49 -2.08 -50.43
CA GLY A 52 -3.12 -1.68 -50.11
C GLY A 52 -2.66 -2.24 -48.75
N ASP A 53 -1.38 -2.05 -48.47
CA ASP A 53 -0.79 -2.35 -47.16
C ASP A 53 -1.02 -1.16 -46.24
N TYR A 54 -1.50 -1.44 -45.04
CA TYR A 54 -1.73 -0.45 -43.99
C TYR A 54 -0.95 -0.81 -42.77
N THR A 55 -0.20 0.15 -42.21
CA THR A 55 0.56 -0.02 -40.98
C THR A 55 -0.24 0.52 -39.82
N VAL A 56 -0.29 -0.24 -38.71
CA VAL A 56 -0.86 0.21 -37.47
C VAL A 56 0.28 0.76 -36.60
N GLU A 57 0.31 2.08 -36.46
CA GLU A 57 1.32 2.77 -35.69
C GLU A 57 1.01 2.71 -34.17
N THR A 58 2.04 2.91 -33.36
CA THR A 58 1.92 2.97 -31.88
C THR A 58 1.82 4.39 -31.36
N ASP A 59 1.69 5.37 -32.23
CA ASP A 59 1.62 6.77 -31.86
C ASP A 59 0.38 7.08 -31.01
N GLY A 60 0.55 7.96 -30.01
CA GLY A 60 -0.55 8.40 -29.15
C GLY A 60 -0.96 7.41 -28.05
N LEU A 61 -0.20 6.31 -27.85
CA LEU A 61 -0.52 5.30 -26.83
C LEU A 61 0.16 5.55 -25.47
N ASP A 62 0.97 6.60 -25.36
CA ASP A 62 1.69 6.92 -24.13
C ASP A 62 0.74 7.06 -22.92
N ASP A 63 -0.35 7.79 -23.08
CA ASP A 63 -1.34 7.99 -22.00
C ASP A 63 -2.03 6.67 -21.61
N ALA A 64 -2.39 5.85 -22.61
CA ALA A 64 -3.02 4.56 -22.35
C ALA A 64 -2.07 3.61 -21.59
N VAL A 65 -0.80 3.55 -21.99
CA VAL A 65 0.23 2.77 -21.29
C VAL A 65 0.42 3.28 -19.87
N GLN A 66 0.48 4.61 -19.68
CA GLN A 66 0.63 5.20 -18.34
C GLN A 66 -0.55 4.88 -17.41
N VAL A 67 -1.77 4.79 -17.92
CA VAL A 67 -2.95 4.39 -17.12
C VAL A 67 -2.78 2.97 -16.60
N GLU A 68 -2.37 2.02 -17.45
CA GLU A 68 -2.13 0.64 -17.04
C GLU A 68 -0.94 0.52 -16.07
N VAL A 69 0.15 1.25 -16.34
CA VAL A 69 1.32 1.27 -15.44
C VAL A 69 0.97 1.82 -14.06
N LYS A 70 0.14 2.88 -13.98
CA LYS A 70 -0.33 3.40 -12.69
C LYS A 70 -1.21 2.40 -11.94
N ALA A 71 -2.06 1.65 -12.66
CA ALA A 71 -2.86 0.60 -12.05
C ALA A 71 -2.01 -0.54 -11.50
N LEU A 72 -0.97 -0.95 -12.23
CA LEU A 72 0.01 -1.95 -11.78
C LEU A 72 0.82 -1.44 -10.58
N ALA A 73 1.29 -0.19 -10.61
CA ALA A 73 1.99 0.42 -9.49
C ALA A 73 1.10 0.46 -8.24
N ALA A 74 -0.15 0.88 -8.36
CA ALA A 74 -1.09 0.88 -7.24
C ALA A 74 -1.34 -0.53 -6.63
N LYS A 75 -1.17 -1.57 -7.42
CA LYS A 75 -1.29 -2.97 -6.97
C LYS A 75 -0.02 -3.47 -6.27
N TRP A 76 1.16 -3.07 -6.73
CA TRP A 76 2.45 -3.64 -6.32
C TRP A 76 3.30 -2.72 -5.45
N ASP A 77 2.97 -1.44 -5.35
CA ASP A 77 3.64 -0.53 -4.44
C ASP A 77 3.39 -0.94 -2.98
N VAL A 78 4.44 -0.87 -2.19
CA VAL A 78 4.40 -1.12 -0.76
C VAL A 78 4.90 0.10 -0.02
N GLU A 79 4.04 0.73 0.77
CA GLU A 79 4.44 1.86 1.60
C GLU A 79 5.40 1.43 2.71
N PRO A 80 6.45 2.22 2.98
CA PRO A 80 7.35 1.96 4.09
C PRO A 80 6.61 2.09 5.42
N LYS A 81 7.02 1.31 6.42
CA LYS A 81 6.50 1.43 7.78
C LYS A 81 7.59 1.87 8.73
N ASN A 82 7.32 2.91 9.49
CA ASN A 82 8.22 3.41 10.52
C ASN A 82 8.32 2.45 11.71
N GLY A 83 9.48 2.36 12.30
CA GLY A 83 9.67 1.74 13.59
C GLY A 83 8.86 2.47 14.65
N SER A 84 8.22 1.74 15.55
CA SER A 84 7.34 2.30 16.57
C SER A 84 7.26 1.41 17.81
N ILE A 85 6.73 1.96 18.90
CA ILE A 85 6.34 1.14 20.06
C ILE A 85 5.19 0.22 19.64
N SER A 86 5.32 -1.07 19.93
CA SER A 86 4.31 -2.10 19.60
C SER A 86 3.43 -2.42 20.80
N THR A 87 4.01 -2.95 21.86
CA THR A 87 3.27 -3.40 23.05
C THR A 87 4.02 -3.08 24.34
N TYR A 88 3.31 -3.18 25.47
CA TYR A 88 3.89 -3.14 26.79
C TYR A 88 3.70 -4.49 27.48
N ASP A 89 4.80 -5.10 27.89
CA ASP A 89 4.78 -6.31 28.69
C ASP A 89 4.77 -5.96 30.18
N LYS A 90 3.63 -6.18 30.83
CA LYS A 90 3.44 -5.90 32.26
C LYS A 90 4.30 -6.77 33.19
N ALA A 91 4.68 -7.97 32.75
CA ALA A 91 5.45 -8.91 33.57
C ALA A 91 6.92 -8.48 33.66
N SER A 92 7.48 -8.00 32.57
CA SER A 92 8.87 -7.53 32.50
C SER A 92 9.02 -6.02 32.67
N ASP A 93 7.92 -5.27 32.74
CA ASP A 93 7.90 -3.79 32.77
C ASP A 93 8.66 -3.17 31.59
N LYS A 94 8.47 -3.74 30.39
CA LYS A 94 9.19 -3.31 29.18
C LYS A 94 8.26 -3.08 28.02
N PHE A 95 8.64 -2.08 27.20
CA PHE A 95 8.04 -1.88 25.89
C PHE A 95 8.76 -2.72 24.84
N THR A 96 7.98 -3.27 23.91
CA THR A 96 8.48 -3.86 22.68
C THR A 96 8.31 -2.89 21.54
N PHE A 97 9.11 -3.06 20.51
CA PHE A 97 9.09 -2.20 19.31
C PHE A 97 8.74 -3.04 18.10
N ALA A 98 7.94 -2.48 17.20
CA ALA A 98 7.77 -3.02 15.87
C ALA A 98 8.93 -2.57 14.99
N GLY A 99 9.50 -3.50 14.22
CA GLY A 99 10.54 -3.20 13.25
C GLY A 99 10.04 -2.29 12.14
N ALA A 100 10.91 -1.44 11.64
CA ALA A 100 10.66 -0.70 10.44
C ALA A 100 10.63 -1.64 9.22
N GLN A 101 9.83 -1.30 8.22
CA GLN A 101 9.75 -2.04 6.96
C GLN A 101 10.07 -1.11 5.80
N THR A 102 11.00 -1.52 4.96
CA THR A 102 11.28 -0.84 3.68
C THR A 102 10.09 -1.03 2.75
N GLY A 103 9.67 0.06 2.11
CA GLY A 103 8.67 0.04 1.06
C GLY A 103 9.28 -0.27 -0.30
N LYS A 104 8.42 -0.40 -1.31
CA LYS A 104 8.79 -0.57 -2.71
C LYS A 104 7.91 0.31 -3.57
N LYS A 105 8.47 0.95 -4.57
CA LYS A 105 7.73 1.80 -5.51
C LYS A 105 8.14 1.45 -6.93
N ILE A 106 7.17 1.05 -7.75
CA ILE A 106 7.41 0.69 -9.15
C ILE A 106 8.00 1.86 -9.91
N ASP A 107 9.06 1.59 -10.67
CA ASP A 107 9.63 2.55 -11.63
C ASP A 107 8.69 2.65 -12.84
N GLN A 108 7.74 3.57 -12.73
CA GLN A 108 6.69 3.75 -13.72
C GLN A 108 7.24 4.30 -15.04
N GLU A 109 8.28 5.13 -15.00
CA GLU A 109 8.88 5.71 -16.20
C GLU A 109 9.56 4.62 -17.04
N LYS A 110 10.38 3.79 -16.37
CA LYS A 110 11.03 2.66 -17.02
C LYS A 110 10.02 1.66 -17.56
N LEU A 111 9.03 1.27 -16.77
CA LEU A 111 8.01 0.31 -17.18
C LEU A 111 7.21 0.82 -18.38
N THR A 112 6.82 2.10 -18.38
CA THR A 112 6.14 2.73 -19.53
C THR A 112 7.01 2.67 -20.80
N SER A 113 8.29 3.04 -20.68
CA SER A 113 9.25 2.99 -21.78
C SER A 113 9.44 1.57 -22.33
N ASP A 114 9.54 0.57 -21.47
CA ASP A 114 9.74 -0.82 -21.83
C ASP A 114 8.51 -1.39 -22.58
N ILE A 115 7.30 -1.06 -22.12
CA ILE A 115 6.05 -1.45 -22.78
C ILE A 115 5.95 -0.83 -24.18
N LEU A 116 6.14 0.48 -24.28
CA LEU A 116 6.10 1.19 -25.56
C LEU A 116 7.15 0.67 -26.54
N SER A 117 8.34 0.37 -26.06
CA SER A 117 9.41 -0.20 -26.87
C SER A 117 9.06 -1.58 -27.43
N ALA A 118 8.47 -2.45 -26.59
CA ALA A 118 8.02 -3.76 -27.03
C ALA A 118 6.89 -3.65 -28.06
N MET A 119 5.93 -2.74 -27.85
CA MET A 119 4.85 -2.48 -28.81
C MET A 119 5.38 -1.99 -30.16
N LYS A 120 6.32 -1.05 -30.16
CA LYS A 120 6.99 -0.54 -31.36
C LYS A 120 7.75 -1.62 -32.12
N ALA A 121 8.32 -2.59 -31.39
CA ALA A 121 9.01 -3.74 -31.98
C ALA A 121 8.06 -4.85 -32.46
N GLY A 122 6.74 -4.73 -32.23
CA GLY A 122 5.77 -5.77 -32.55
C GLY A 122 5.84 -7.00 -31.64
N GLU A 123 6.45 -6.88 -30.46
CA GLU A 123 6.62 -7.98 -29.50
C GLU A 123 5.37 -8.11 -28.59
N TYR A 124 4.20 -8.35 -29.21
CA TYR A 124 2.90 -8.32 -28.53
C TYR A 124 2.63 -9.50 -27.57
N ASN A 125 3.51 -10.49 -27.51
CA ASN A 125 3.43 -11.63 -26.60
C ASN A 125 4.52 -11.61 -25.52
N LYS A 126 5.21 -10.48 -25.35
CA LYS A 126 6.32 -10.33 -24.41
C LYS A 126 5.83 -10.19 -22.99
N THR A 127 6.56 -10.81 -22.05
CA THR A 127 6.46 -10.51 -20.63
C THR A 127 7.53 -9.48 -20.27
N ILE A 128 7.10 -8.34 -19.75
CA ILE A 128 7.97 -7.24 -19.31
C ILE A 128 8.14 -7.32 -17.81
N THR A 129 9.37 -7.31 -17.33
CA THR A 129 9.65 -7.33 -15.91
C THR A 129 9.71 -5.91 -15.35
N ALA A 130 8.78 -5.57 -14.46
CA ALA A 130 8.80 -4.32 -13.74
C ALA A 130 9.94 -4.30 -12.71
N THR A 131 10.55 -3.14 -12.52
CA THR A 131 11.51 -2.85 -11.46
C THR A 131 10.90 -1.91 -10.45
N ALA A 132 11.41 -1.92 -9.22
CA ALA A 132 10.95 -1.02 -8.16
C ALA A 132 12.14 -0.49 -7.38
N ASP A 133 12.01 0.76 -6.94
CA ASP A 133 12.93 1.38 -6.01
C ASP A 133 12.53 1.04 -4.56
N GLU A 134 13.52 0.92 -3.70
CA GLU A 134 13.31 0.78 -2.27
C GLU A 134 13.03 2.15 -1.65
N VAL A 135 11.94 2.22 -0.87
CA VAL A 135 11.59 3.41 -0.09
C VAL A 135 11.90 3.14 1.37
N GLN A 136 12.90 3.83 1.89
CA GLN A 136 13.30 3.66 3.28
C GLN A 136 12.29 4.29 4.24
N PRO A 137 12.04 3.68 5.41
CA PRO A 137 11.24 4.29 6.45
C PRO A 137 11.94 5.53 7.00
N GLU A 138 11.17 6.54 7.37
CA GLU A 138 11.70 7.77 8.01
C GLU A 138 12.31 7.50 9.39
N ILE A 139 11.76 6.50 10.10
CA ILE A 139 12.19 6.12 11.45
C ILE A 139 12.50 4.62 11.45
N THR A 140 13.75 4.26 11.66
CA THR A 140 14.15 2.86 11.87
C THR A 140 13.72 2.37 13.25
N GLU A 141 13.73 1.05 13.49
CA GLU A 141 13.49 0.50 14.82
C GLU A 141 14.50 1.02 15.85
N ALA A 142 15.77 1.14 15.46
CA ALA A 142 16.81 1.66 16.33
C ALA A 142 16.54 3.11 16.74
N GLN A 143 16.15 3.95 15.80
CA GLN A 143 15.77 5.35 16.09
C GLN A 143 14.51 5.42 16.96
N ALA A 144 13.51 4.56 16.72
CA ALA A 144 12.33 4.49 17.59
C ALA A 144 12.71 4.14 19.03
N ARG A 145 13.63 3.21 19.25
CA ARG A 145 14.16 2.86 20.58
C ARG A 145 14.94 4.02 21.21
N GLU A 146 15.79 4.69 20.42
CA GLU A 146 16.57 5.83 20.92
C GLU A 146 15.69 7.02 21.29
N ASN A 147 14.62 7.25 20.52
CA ASN A 147 13.65 8.32 20.77
C ASN A 147 12.72 8.03 21.95
N PHE A 148 12.66 6.79 22.44
CA PHE A 148 11.87 6.42 23.58
C PHE A 148 12.56 6.86 24.88
N LYS A 149 12.13 8.00 25.42
CA LYS A 149 12.71 8.62 26.62
C LYS A 149 11.61 8.96 27.62
N ARG A 150 11.97 8.86 28.92
CA ARG A 150 11.11 9.38 29.97
C ARG A 150 11.09 10.90 29.89
N ILE A 151 9.94 11.48 29.55
CA ILE A 151 9.75 12.93 29.42
C ILE A 151 9.25 13.59 30.70
N GLY A 152 8.76 12.83 31.66
CA GLY A 152 8.30 13.36 32.93
C GLY A 152 8.17 12.27 34.00
N THR A 153 8.20 12.70 35.25
CA THR A 153 7.89 11.85 36.39
C THR A 153 7.21 12.71 37.47
N TYR A 154 6.24 12.13 38.14
CA TYR A 154 5.57 12.76 39.28
C TYR A 154 5.29 11.73 40.37
N THR A 155 5.45 12.11 41.60
CA THR A 155 5.24 11.24 42.77
C THR A 155 4.26 11.88 43.72
N THR A 156 3.27 11.14 44.16
CA THR A 156 2.33 11.55 45.19
C THR A 156 2.45 10.63 46.42
N LYS A 157 2.03 11.13 47.58
CA LYS A 157 1.89 10.30 48.75
C LYS A 157 0.49 9.70 48.79
N THR A 158 0.41 8.42 49.16
CA THR A 158 -0.87 7.76 49.42
C THR A 158 -1.42 8.16 50.79
N THR A 159 -2.69 7.87 51.03
CA THR A 159 -3.37 8.15 52.30
C THR A 159 -3.15 7.02 53.32
N THR A 160 -3.65 7.17 54.54
CA THR A 160 -3.70 6.10 55.55
C THR A 160 -4.87 5.14 55.32
N ASN A 161 -5.83 5.49 54.45
CA ASN A 161 -6.99 4.66 54.12
C ASN A 161 -6.59 3.52 53.18
N LYS A 162 -6.57 2.29 53.68
CA LYS A 162 -6.16 1.10 52.94
C LYS A 162 -7.05 0.83 51.70
N ASP A 163 -8.35 1.01 51.83
CA ASP A 163 -9.30 0.75 50.74
C ASP A 163 -9.15 1.77 49.60
N ARG A 164 -8.93 3.04 49.95
CA ARG A 164 -8.59 4.07 48.97
C ARG A 164 -7.28 3.78 48.25
N ASN A 165 -6.26 3.36 48.97
CA ASN A 165 -4.95 3.01 48.42
C ASN A 165 -5.05 1.81 47.44
N GLU A 166 -5.89 0.81 47.78
CA GLU A 166 -6.17 -0.32 46.87
C GLU A 166 -6.87 0.14 45.63
N ASN A 167 -7.86 1.03 45.70
CA ASN A 167 -8.54 1.61 44.55
C ASN A 167 -7.55 2.38 43.62
N ILE A 168 -6.64 3.14 44.23
CA ILE A 168 -5.57 3.83 43.47
C ILE A 168 -4.66 2.83 42.77
N ARG A 169 -4.23 1.77 43.47
CA ARG A 169 -3.40 0.71 42.89
C ARG A 169 -4.07 0.05 41.67
N LEU A 170 -5.34 -0.29 41.81
CA LEU A 170 -6.12 -0.90 40.74
C LEU A 170 -6.26 0.03 39.53
N ALA A 171 -6.55 1.30 39.77
CA ALA A 171 -6.64 2.29 38.70
C ALA A 171 -5.29 2.50 38.01
N CYS A 172 -4.20 2.62 38.78
CA CYS A 172 -2.86 2.71 38.18
C CYS A 172 -2.50 1.48 37.36
N ALA A 173 -2.83 0.27 37.83
CA ALA A 173 -2.58 -0.96 37.11
C ALA A 173 -3.37 -1.05 35.82
N ALA A 174 -4.58 -0.46 35.75
CA ALA A 174 -5.40 -0.41 34.56
C ALA A 174 -4.84 0.51 33.48
N ILE A 175 -4.20 1.62 33.86
CA ILE A 175 -3.66 2.60 32.91
C ILE A 175 -2.17 2.38 32.59
N ASN A 176 -1.47 1.62 33.42
CA ASN A 176 -0.04 1.37 33.24
C ASN A 176 0.23 0.63 31.92
N GLY A 177 1.18 1.15 31.13
CA GLY A 177 1.56 0.60 29.84
C GLY A 177 0.63 1.00 28.68
N THR A 178 -0.28 1.97 28.90
CA THR A 178 -1.11 2.51 27.81
C THR A 178 -0.23 3.22 26.78
N ILE A 179 -0.38 2.85 25.51
CA ILE A 179 0.26 3.50 24.38
C ILE A 179 -0.76 4.40 23.73
N ILE A 180 -0.43 5.67 23.53
CA ILE A 180 -1.24 6.67 22.84
C ILE A 180 -0.49 7.08 21.59
N LYS A 181 -1.11 6.90 20.42
CA LYS A 181 -0.55 7.33 19.15
C LYS A 181 -0.89 8.79 18.87
N PRO A 182 -0.18 9.45 17.95
CA PRO A 182 -0.52 10.81 17.51
C PRO A 182 -2.01 10.89 17.11
N GLY A 183 -2.71 11.88 17.66
CA GLY A 183 -4.15 12.08 17.42
C GLY A 183 -5.10 11.22 18.26
N GLU A 184 -4.61 10.29 19.06
CA GLU A 184 -5.45 9.52 19.99
C GLU A 184 -5.67 10.24 21.30
N GLU A 185 -6.85 10.08 21.89
CA GLU A 185 -7.21 10.63 23.18
C GLU A 185 -7.09 9.59 24.31
N PHE A 186 -6.50 10.01 25.44
CA PHE A 186 -6.51 9.22 26.66
C PHE A 186 -7.76 9.47 27.48
N SER A 187 -8.53 8.42 27.76
CA SER A 187 -9.68 8.49 28.66
C SER A 187 -9.47 7.57 29.88
N PHE A 188 -9.24 8.17 31.02
CA PHE A 188 -9.11 7.45 32.30
C PHE A 188 -10.29 6.52 32.58
N ASN A 189 -11.52 7.03 32.41
CA ASN A 189 -12.72 6.24 32.67
C ASN A 189 -12.89 5.09 31.66
N LYS A 190 -12.49 5.26 30.40
CA LYS A 190 -12.50 4.18 29.41
C LYS A 190 -11.50 3.09 29.77
N MET A 191 -10.31 3.46 30.25
CA MET A 191 -9.26 2.52 30.62
C MET A 191 -9.58 1.74 31.90
N THR A 192 -10.08 2.41 32.93
CA THR A 192 -10.46 1.75 34.20
C THR A 192 -11.80 1.01 34.10
N GLY A 193 -12.68 1.46 33.24
CA GLY A 193 -14.07 0.99 33.13
C GLY A 193 -14.86 1.24 34.43
N ASN A 194 -15.96 0.51 34.60
CA ASN A 194 -16.73 0.57 35.84
C ASN A 194 -15.91 0.04 37.00
N ARG A 195 -15.87 0.81 38.08
CA ARG A 195 -15.13 0.50 39.32
C ARG A 195 -16.03 -0.28 40.25
N THR A 196 -16.11 -1.60 40.06
CA THR A 196 -17.01 -2.48 40.78
C THR A 196 -16.28 -3.30 41.84
N THR A 197 -17.01 -3.85 42.80
CA THR A 197 -16.48 -4.73 43.83
C THR A 197 -15.91 -6.03 43.25
N GLU A 198 -16.45 -6.54 42.18
CA GLU A 198 -15.95 -7.73 41.47
C GLU A 198 -14.55 -7.49 40.89
N LYS A 199 -14.19 -6.27 40.53
CA LYS A 199 -12.84 -5.85 40.14
C LYS A 199 -11.93 -5.55 41.30
N GLY A 200 -12.41 -5.69 42.54
CA GLY A 200 -11.67 -5.43 43.74
C GLY A 200 -11.75 -3.99 44.26
N TYR A 201 -12.51 -3.10 43.63
CA TYR A 201 -12.73 -1.75 44.12
C TYR A 201 -13.60 -1.77 45.39
N LYS A 202 -13.26 -0.91 46.34
CA LYS A 202 -13.90 -0.85 47.63
C LYS A 202 -14.54 0.52 47.89
N PRO A 203 -15.64 0.59 48.65
CA PRO A 203 -16.16 1.87 49.13
C PRO A 203 -15.09 2.59 49.94
N ALA A 204 -14.68 3.76 49.51
CA ALA A 204 -13.71 4.59 50.23
C ALA A 204 -14.19 6.03 50.15
N GLY A 205 -14.29 6.69 51.31
CA GLY A 205 -14.60 8.11 51.37
C GLY A 205 -13.58 8.99 50.63
N ALA A 206 -14.00 10.19 50.30
CA ALA A 206 -13.16 11.20 49.65
C ALA A 206 -12.01 11.65 50.58
#